data_b1d253dba9fdf82c9df6e189eb7943a8
#
_entry.id   b1d253dba9fdf82c9df6e189eb7943a8
#
_cell.length_a   1.000
_cell.length_b   1.000
_cell.length_c   1.000
_cell.angle_alpha   90.00
_cell.angle_beta   90.00
_cell.angle_gamma   90.00
#
_symmetry.space_group_name_H-M   'P 1'
#
loop_
_entity.id
_entity.type
_entity.pdbx_description
1 polymer ?
#
loop_
_entity_poly.entity_id
_entity_poly.type
_entity_poly.pdbx_seq_one_letter_code
_entity_poly.pdbx_strand_id
1 'polypeptide(L)'
;MWGAAGVVIAIAFGVTRAAGETELTRAYLDLAFDVVETEQEAAVAFSSMIENIEDFNRAAMIKLLEQLEADTAGLVDQLDEADPPESLEVGHLFLRIATTTWRSALSDARSGLVALADSPLDEDGLETLTRGLVDLRVGDSAYAGFLSSLTDIDTDLQGGGPPVVTFVPSGQEGLFDAQELARRLFLNENLGPVQNVAVADLRLEPGTVGRQEGLPVLAVTPNQTAEVTISNRGNIPTASIDIQLSLINNDGALWEARQEIPLLEGGELTTLIFSDLPVEPGAIYEIIVTSLFDDDEDEDNMLSMLFLVNPEG
;
A
#
# COMPACT_ATOMS: atom_id res chain seq x y z
N MET A 1 5.62 13.91 -8.02
CA MET A 1 6.96 13.41 -7.72
C MET A 1 7.49 14.22 -6.55
N TRP A 2 7.10 13.86 -5.34
CA TRP A 2 7.56 14.48 -4.10
C TRP A 2 8.29 13.39 -3.33
N GLY A 3 9.61 13.49 -3.31
CA GLY A 3 10.45 12.60 -2.53
C GLY A 3 10.51 13.12 -1.10
N ALA A 4 9.89 12.41 -0.17
CA ALA A 4 10.13 12.59 1.25
C ALA A 4 11.55 12.08 1.54
N ALA A 5 12.52 12.99 1.60
CA ALA A 5 13.81 12.70 2.18
C ALA A 5 13.62 12.67 3.70
N GLY A 6 13.56 11.47 4.27
CA GLY A 6 13.68 11.29 5.72
C GLY A 6 15.02 11.82 6.19
N VAL A 7 15.02 13.02 6.75
CA VAL A 7 16.18 13.57 7.45
C VAL A 7 16.21 12.95 8.84
N VAL A 8 16.96 11.85 8.97
CA VAL A 8 17.40 11.38 10.29
C VAL A 8 18.37 12.41 10.83
N ILE A 9 17.88 13.37 11.58
CA ILE A 9 18.71 14.27 12.38
C ILE A 9 19.10 13.51 13.64
N ALA A 10 20.25 12.85 13.60
CA ALA A 10 20.92 12.41 14.79
C ALA A 10 21.40 13.65 15.54
N ILE A 11 20.57 14.22 16.41
CA ILE A 11 20.95 15.28 17.31
C ILE A 11 21.77 14.61 18.43
N ALA A 12 23.08 14.66 18.31
CA ALA A 12 23.98 14.31 19.40
C ALA A 12 23.78 15.39 20.49
N PHE A 13 22.98 15.10 21.50
CA PHE A 13 22.83 15.92 22.68
C PHE A 13 24.09 15.84 23.56
N GLY A 14 25.10 16.61 23.20
CA GLY A 14 26.16 16.97 24.12
C GLY A 14 25.70 18.15 24.99
N VAL A 15 24.74 17.94 25.89
CA VAL A 15 24.31 18.99 26.80
C VAL A 15 25.36 19.14 27.88
N THR A 16 26.16 20.21 27.79
CA THR A 16 26.93 20.68 28.93
C THR A 16 25.95 21.10 30.06
N ARG A 17 26.18 20.60 31.24
CA ARG A 17 25.39 20.76 32.48
C ARG A 17 25.17 22.20 32.96
N ALA A 18 25.21 23.20 32.07
CA ALA A 18 25.09 24.63 32.36
C ALA A 18 23.99 25.37 31.62
N ALA A 19 23.16 24.65 30.84
CA ALA A 19 21.96 25.27 30.26
C ALA A 19 20.95 25.48 31.39
N GLY A 20 20.50 26.71 31.59
CA GLY A 20 19.49 27.00 32.59
C GLY A 20 18.18 26.24 32.29
N GLU A 21 17.36 25.98 33.29
CA GLU A 21 16.07 25.27 33.21
C GLU A 21 15.20 25.78 32.06
N THR A 22 15.28 27.09 31.77
CA THR A 22 14.61 27.76 30.65
C THR A 22 15.05 27.25 29.25
N GLU A 23 16.35 26.97 29.04
CA GLU A 23 16.86 26.42 27.77
C GLU A 23 16.44 24.96 27.59
N LEU A 24 16.45 24.18 28.69
CA LEU A 24 15.99 22.78 28.68
C LEU A 24 14.49 22.71 28.37
N THR A 25 13.69 23.59 29.00
CA THR A 25 12.26 23.68 28.75
C THR A 25 11.96 24.01 27.30
N ARG A 26 12.68 24.99 26.72
CA ARG A 26 12.50 25.35 25.29
C ARG A 26 12.88 24.22 24.38
N ALA A 27 14.03 23.59 24.58
CA ALA A 27 14.51 22.49 23.74
C ALA A 27 13.54 21.28 23.79
N TYR A 28 12.98 20.99 24.97
CA TYR A 28 11.98 19.95 25.10
C TYR A 28 10.66 20.32 24.39
N LEU A 29 10.19 21.56 24.53
CA LEU A 29 8.96 22.01 23.85
C LEU A 29 9.13 22.02 22.33
N ASP A 30 10.30 22.39 21.80
CA ASP A 30 10.58 22.31 20.36
C ASP A 30 10.46 20.85 19.89
N LEU A 31 11.07 19.89 20.56
CA LEU A 31 10.92 18.46 20.26
C LEU A 31 9.45 17.99 20.35
N ALA A 32 8.78 18.34 21.45
CA ALA A 32 7.39 17.95 21.65
C ALA A 32 6.45 18.49 20.56
N PHE A 33 6.69 19.72 20.11
CA PHE A 33 5.88 20.34 19.07
C PHE A 33 6.15 19.77 17.67
N ASP A 34 7.39 19.40 17.37
CA ASP A 34 7.73 18.67 16.14
C ASP A 34 7.01 17.30 16.08
N VAL A 35 6.99 16.57 17.21
CA VAL A 35 6.22 15.33 17.33
C VAL A 35 4.73 15.57 17.10
N VAL A 36 4.17 16.59 17.74
CA VAL A 36 2.75 16.94 17.66
C VAL A 36 2.36 17.42 16.27
N GLU A 37 3.24 18.14 15.55
CA GLU A 37 3.01 18.56 14.16
C GLU A 37 2.85 17.35 13.23
N THR A 38 3.69 16.35 13.37
CA THR A 38 3.60 15.10 12.62
C THR A 38 2.29 14.35 12.93
N GLU A 39 1.90 14.27 14.21
CA GLU A 39 0.63 13.66 14.61
C GLU A 39 -0.59 14.45 14.11
N GLN A 40 -0.49 15.78 14.02
CA GLN A 40 -1.54 16.61 13.43
C GLN A 40 -1.71 16.31 11.94
N GLU A 41 -0.63 16.20 11.19
CA GLU A 41 -0.69 15.83 9.78
C GLU A 41 -1.33 14.45 9.60
N ALA A 42 -0.95 13.48 10.42
CA ALA A 42 -1.55 12.15 10.43
C ALA A 42 -3.05 12.19 10.78
N ALA A 43 -3.45 12.94 11.79
CA ALA A 43 -4.85 13.08 12.20
C ALA A 43 -5.71 13.72 11.09
N VAL A 44 -5.20 14.75 10.42
CA VAL A 44 -5.89 15.41 9.30
C VAL A 44 -6.03 14.45 8.12
N ALA A 45 -4.99 13.72 7.76
CA ALA A 45 -5.03 12.78 6.65
C ALA A 45 -5.99 11.60 6.94
N PHE A 46 -5.95 11.03 8.15
CA PHE A 46 -6.86 9.98 8.57
C PHE A 46 -8.31 10.44 8.58
N SER A 47 -8.60 11.59 9.19
CA SER A 47 -9.97 12.15 9.23
C SER A 47 -10.50 12.43 7.83
N SER A 48 -9.68 13.01 6.95
CA SER A 48 -10.07 13.26 5.55
C SER A 48 -10.36 11.97 4.80
N MET A 49 -9.59 10.91 5.02
CA MET A 49 -9.87 9.59 4.44
C MET A 49 -11.20 9.04 4.92
N ILE A 50 -11.47 9.08 6.24
CA ILE A 50 -12.73 8.60 6.81
C ILE A 50 -13.93 9.41 6.28
N GLU A 51 -13.80 10.73 6.16
CA GLU A 51 -14.87 11.60 5.62
C GLU A 51 -15.21 11.28 4.17
N ASN A 52 -14.21 10.93 3.36
CA ASN A 52 -14.34 10.73 1.92
C ASN A 52 -14.05 9.28 1.48
N ILE A 53 -14.34 8.30 2.34
CA ILE A 53 -13.98 6.89 2.10
C ILE A 53 -14.61 6.33 0.82
N GLU A 54 -15.72 6.90 0.37
CA GLU A 54 -16.40 6.53 -0.86
C GLU A 54 -15.61 6.89 -2.12
N ASP A 55 -14.70 7.85 -2.03
CA ASP A 55 -13.87 8.30 -3.16
C ASP A 55 -12.54 7.53 -3.26
N PHE A 56 -12.27 6.67 -2.27
CA PHE A 56 -11.05 5.86 -2.26
C PHE A 56 -11.21 4.57 -3.04
N ASN A 57 -10.15 4.14 -3.71
CA ASN A 57 -9.95 2.75 -4.07
C ASN A 57 -9.11 2.04 -3.00
N ARG A 58 -9.13 0.70 -3.03
CA ARG A 58 -8.44 -0.14 -2.05
C ARG A 58 -6.95 0.19 -1.93
N ALA A 59 -6.23 0.28 -3.05
CA ALA A 59 -4.80 0.53 -3.06
C ALA A 59 -4.44 1.89 -2.44
N ALA A 60 -5.22 2.93 -2.74
CA ALA A 60 -5.02 4.26 -2.18
C ALA A 60 -5.30 4.29 -0.67
N MET A 61 -6.34 3.60 -0.20
CA MET A 61 -6.67 3.48 1.22
C MET A 61 -5.55 2.77 1.98
N ILE A 62 -5.12 1.59 1.53
CA ILE A 62 -4.05 0.82 2.18
C ILE A 62 -2.76 1.63 2.22
N LYS A 63 -2.36 2.22 1.09
CA LYS A 63 -1.14 3.01 0.99
C LYS A 63 -1.14 4.21 1.95
N LEU A 64 -2.28 4.90 2.08
CA LEU A 64 -2.40 6.01 3.02
C LEU A 64 -2.24 5.52 4.47
N LEU A 65 -2.92 4.44 4.84
CA LEU A 65 -2.85 3.88 6.19
C LEU A 65 -1.43 3.39 6.54
N GLU A 66 -0.74 2.74 5.59
CA GLU A 66 0.68 2.35 5.76
C GLU A 66 1.60 3.56 5.91
N GLN A 67 1.34 4.63 5.17
CA GLN A 67 2.10 5.88 5.30
C GLN A 67 1.91 6.50 6.68
N LEU A 68 0.68 6.55 7.20
CA LEU A 68 0.39 7.08 8.53
C LEU A 68 1.10 6.28 9.63
N GLU A 69 1.08 4.95 9.55
CA GLU A 69 1.82 4.11 10.48
C GLU A 69 3.34 4.34 10.40
N ALA A 70 3.88 4.49 9.20
CA ALA A 70 5.31 4.72 8.99
C ALA A 70 5.75 6.09 9.51
N ASP A 71 4.96 7.13 9.27
CA ASP A 71 5.28 8.51 9.69
C ASP A 71 5.24 8.64 11.22
N THR A 72 4.34 7.93 11.90
CA THR A 72 4.20 7.98 13.37
C THR A 72 5.10 6.97 14.10
N ALA A 73 5.69 5.99 13.39
CA ALA A 73 6.43 4.89 14.01
C ALA A 73 7.61 5.32 14.91
N GLY A 74 8.33 6.36 14.50
CA GLY A 74 9.52 6.85 15.21
C GLY A 74 9.24 7.86 16.34
N LEU A 75 7.99 8.34 16.47
CA LEU A 75 7.67 9.43 17.40
C LEU A 75 7.72 8.99 18.87
N VAL A 76 7.31 7.75 19.14
CA VAL A 76 7.39 7.17 20.49
C VAL A 76 8.84 7.05 20.95
N ASP A 77 9.72 6.56 20.07
CA ASP A 77 11.14 6.40 20.38
C ASP A 77 11.81 7.77 20.64
N GLN A 78 11.44 8.81 19.87
CA GLN A 78 11.92 10.17 20.10
C GLN A 78 11.50 10.70 21.47
N LEU A 79 10.26 10.42 21.91
CA LEU A 79 9.78 10.80 23.23
C LEU A 79 10.45 9.97 24.34
N ASP A 80 10.69 8.67 24.11
CA ASP A 80 11.36 7.80 25.08
C ASP A 80 12.83 8.19 25.34
N GLU A 81 13.49 8.78 24.33
CA GLU A 81 14.85 9.28 24.43
C GLU A 81 14.92 10.71 25.03
N ALA A 82 13.78 11.40 25.10
CA ALA A 82 13.74 12.77 25.61
C ALA A 82 13.92 12.82 27.13
N ASP A 83 14.62 13.84 27.61
CA ASP A 83 14.83 14.12 29.04
C ASP A 83 14.04 15.41 29.41
N PRO A 84 12.75 15.28 29.77
CA PRO A 84 11.92 16.42 30.08
C PRO A 84 12.38 17.12 31.39
N PRO A 85 12.31 18.46 31.47
CA PRO A 85 12.53 19.17 32.71
C PRO A 85 11.45 18.82 33.73
N GLU A 86 11.75 18.94 35.01
CA GLU A 86 10.86 18.58 36.13
C GLU A 86 9.46 19.21 36.01
N SER A 87 9.38 20.44 35.51
CA SER A 87 8.10 21.15 35.29
C SER A 87 7.23 20.53 34.18
N LEU A 88 7.81 19.73 33.29
CA LEU A 88 7.12 19.11 32.15
C LEU A 88 7.04 17.57 32.23
N GLU A 89 7.52 16.92 33.29
CA GLU A 89 7.46 15.45 33.43
C GLU A 89 6.04 14.88 33.28
N VAL A 90 5.05 15.53 33.88
CA VAL A 90 3.64 15.11 33.79
C VAL A 90 3.11 15.32 32.34
N GLY A 91 3.44 16.44 31.73
CA GLY A 91 3.09 16.73 30.34
C GLY A 91 3.71 15.70 29.39
N HIS A 92 5.00 15.41 29.57
CA HIS A 92 5.70 14.39 28.80
C HIS A 92 5.01 13.01 28.90
N LEU A 93 4.59 12.59 30.10
CA LEU A 93 3.88 11.34 30.29
C LEU A 93 2.55 11.33 29.48
N PHE A 94 1.80 12.42 29.52
CA PHE A 94 0.55 12.53 28.75
C PHE A 94 0.80 12.49 27.24
N LEU A 95 1.80 13.21 26.73
CA LEU A 95 2.15 13.22 25.32
C LEU A 95 2.59 11.82 24.86
N ARG A 96 3.43 11.16 25.64
CA ARG A 96 3.87 9.78 25.37
C ARG A 96 2.72 8.78 25.35
N ILE A 97 1.76 8.89 26.28
CA ILE A 97 0.53 8.07 26.28
C ILE A 97 -0.26 8.34 25.00
N ALA A 98 -0.47 9.60 24.62
CA ALA A 98 -1.20 9.97 23.44
C ALA A 98 -0.57 9.35 22.17
N THR A 99 0.72 9.59 21.93
CA THR A 99 1.46 9.10 20.75
C THR A 99 1.48 7.56 20.69
N THR A 100 1.74 6.89 21.83
CA THR A 100 1.72 5.41 21.88
C THR A 100 0.34 4.86 21.56
N THR A 101 -0.70 5.51 22.09
CA THR A 101 -2.09 5.06 21.91
C THR A 101 -2.55 5.31 20.46
N TRP A 102 -2.25 6.47 19.87
CA TRP A 102 -2.57 6.78 18.47
C TRP A 102 -1.89 5.83 17.50
N ARG A 103 -0.59 5.53 17.69
CA ARG A 103 0.14 4.55 16.88
C ARG A 103 -0.52 3.17 16.90
N SER A 104 -0.85 2.64 18.09
CA SER A 104 -1.54 1.36 18.22
C SER A 104 -2.93 1.40 17.57
N ALA A 105 -3.65 2.49 17.76
CA ALA A 105 -4.98 2.69 17.23
C ALA A 105 -5.01 2.78 15.69
N LEU A 106 -4.02 3.43 15.06
CA LEU A 106 -3.89 3.48 13.61
C LEU A 106 -3.64 2.09 13.02
N SER A 107 -2.81 1.26 13.69
CA SER A 107 -2.57 -0.12 13.27
C SER A 107 -3.83 -0.98 13.37
N ASP A 108 -4.58 -0.87 14.48
CA ASP A 108 -5.87 -1.56 14.64
C ASP A 108 -6.90 -1.04 13.63
N ALA A 109 -6.97 0.27 13.39
CA ALA A 109 -7.87 0.85 12.40
C ALA A 109 -7.55 0.35 10.98
N ARG A 110 -6.27 0.31 10.59
CA ARG A 110 -5.86 -0.26 9.30
C ARG A 110 -6.30 -1.71 9.17
N SER A 111 -5.96 -2.53 10.18
CA SER A 111 -6.27 -3.96 10.17
C SER A 111 -7.78 -4.21 10.06
N GLY A 112 -8.58 -3.47 10.84
CA GLY A 112 -10.03 -3.57 10.82
C GLY A 112 -10.66 -3.06 9.51
N LEU A 113 -10.20 -1.93 8.96
CA LEU A 113 -10.70 -1.39 7.68
C LEU A 113 -10.41 -2.35 6.51
N VAL A 114 -9.20 -2.94 6.46
CA VAL A 114 -8.83 -3.91 5.42
C VAL A 114 -9.67 -5.18 5.56
N ALA A 115 -9.81 -5.73 6.76
CA ALA A 115 -10.61 -6.93 7.00
C ALA A 115 -12.08 -6.73 6.61
N LEU A 116 -12.65 -5.57 6.94
CA LEU A 116 -14.04 -5.23 6.56
C LEU A 116 -14.21 -4.92 5.07
N ALA A 117 -13.17 -4.41 4.40
CA ALA A 117 -13.17 -4.27 2.95
C ALA A 117 -13.12 -5.63 2.24
N ASP A 118 -12.41 -6.61 2.81
CA ASP A 118 -12.36 -8.00 2.30
C ASP A 118 -13.65 -8.77 2.58
N SER A 119 -14.20 -8.58 3.77
CA SER A 119 -15.40 -9.27 4.23
C SER A 119 -16.23 -8.33 5.11
N PRO A 120 -17.27 -7.68 4.57
CA PRO A 120 -18.07 -6.69 5.30
C PRO A 120 -18.80 -7.22 6.55
N LEU A 121 -18.88 -8.53 6.71
CA LEU A 121 -19.49 -9.21 7.86
C LEU A 121 -18.46 -9.84 8.80
N ASP A 122 -17.18 -9.48 8.67
CA ASP A 122 -16.11 -9.95 9.55
C ASP A 122 -16.26 -9.34 10.95
N GLU A 123 -16.67 -10.18 11.91
CA GLU A 123 -16.87 -9.76 13.31
C GLU A 123 -15.55 -9.37 13.99
N ASP A 124 -14.46 -10.07 13.69
CA ASP A 124 -13.13 -9.79 14.25
C ASP A 124 -12.58 -8.47 13.69
N GLY A 125 -12.78 -8.22 12.41
CA GLY A 125 -12.45 -6.94 11.76
C GLY A 125 -13.24 -5.77 12.35
N LEU A 126 -14.54 -5.97 12.61
CA LEU A 126 -15.39 -4.97 13.25
C LEU A 126 -14.96 -4.67 14.69
N GLU A 127 -14.62 -5.71 15.47
CA GLU A 127 -14.12 -5.54 16.84
C GLU A 127 -12.77 -4.80 16.84
N THR A 128 -11.85 -5.14 15.92
CA THR A 128 -10.56 -4.52 15.79
C THR A 128 -10.68 -3.05 15.39
N LEU A 129 -11.52 -2.72 14.41
CA LEU A 129 -11.81 -1.33 14.03
C LEU A 129 -12.42 -0.55 15.19
N THR A 130 -13.39 -1.15 15.90
CA THR A 130 -14.03 -0.52 17.06
C THR A 130 -13.00 -0.15 18.13
N ARG A 131 -12.10 -1.08 18.45
CA ARG A 131 -11.00 -0.85 19.41
C ARG A 131 -10.09 0.28 18.96
N GLY A 132 -9.63 0.26 17.70
CA GLY A 132 -8.79 1.31 17.14
C GLY A 132 -9.45 2.69 17.24
N LEU A 133 -10.74 2.83 16.86
CA LEU A 133 -11.46 4.10 16.93
C LEU A 133 -11.70 4.59 18.37
N VAL A 134 -11.85 3.67 19.33
CA VAL A 134 -11.92 4.01 20.77
C VAL A 134 -10.57 4.50 21.25
N ASP A 135 -9.50 3.81 20.89
CA ASP A 135 -8.14 4.16 21.32
C ASP A 135 -7.67 5.49 20.70
N LEU A 136 -8.09 5.85 19.49
CA LEU A 136 -7.87 7.21 18.95
C LEU A 136 -8.44 8.29 19.87
N ARG A 137 -9.66 8.10 20.41
CA ARG A 137 -10.29 9.04 21.37
C ARG A 137 -9.57 9.06 22.71
N VAL A 138 -9.01 7.91 23.16
CA VAL A 138 -8.19 7.85 24.36
C VAL A 138 -6.91 8.65 24.16
N GLY A 139 -6.26 8.53 23.02
CA GLY A 139 -5.11 9.34 22.65
C GLY A 139 -5.43 10.85 22.62
N ASP A 140 -6.56 11.24 22.00
CA ASP A 140 -7.05 12.64 21.98
C ASP A 140 -7.25 13.17 23.39
N SER A 141 -7.79 12.35 24.30
CA SER A 141 -7.98 12.71 25.70
C SER A 141 -6.66 12.86 26.46
N ALA A 142 -5.69 12.00 26.20
CA ALA A 142 -4.35 12.09 26.78
C ALA A 142 -3.64 13.36 26.29
N TYR A 143 -3.76 13.67 24.99
CA TYR A 143 -3.21 14.89 24.41
C TYR A 143 -3.81 16.15 25.04
N ALA A 144 -5.11 16.17 25.33
CA ALA A 144 -5.75 17.25 26.07
C ALA A 144 -5.14 17.40 27.48
N GLY A 145 -4.70 16.31 28.11
CA GLY A 145 -3.92 16.31 29.36
C GLY A 145 -2.56 17.00 29.19
N PHE A 146 -1.84 16.70 28.10
CA PHE A 146 -0.60 17.41 27.73
C PHE A 146 -0.82 18.91 27.61
N LEU A 147 -1.81 19.32 26.79
CA LEU A 147 -2.16 20.75 26.63
C LEU A 147 -2.48 21.44 27.95
N SER A 148 -3.19 20.74 28.84
CA SER A 148 -3.51 21.26 30.18
C SER A 148 -2.27 21.47 31.04
N SER A 149 -1.25 20.60 30.91
CA SER A 149 0.00 20.71 31.65
C SER A 149 0.84 21.91 31.22
N LEU A 150 0.63 22.44 30.02
CA LEU A 150 1.33 23.62 29.50
C LEU A 150 0.74 24.94 30.01
N THR A 151 -0.41 24.93 30.68
CA THR A 151 -1.11 26.16 31.07
C THR A 151 -0.28 27.04 32.02
N ASP A 152 0.54 26.44 32.87
CA ASP A 152 1.41 27.14 33.82
C ASP A 152 2.81 27.44 33.28
N ILE A 153 3.09 27.05 32.03
CA ILE A 153 4.36 27.33 31.36
C ILE A 153 4.28 28.71 30.70
N ASP A 154 5.37 29.49 30.81
CA ASP A 154 5.48 30.81 30.21
C ASP A 154 5.21 30.74 28.70
N THR A 155 4.26 31.52 28.21
CA THR A 155 3.87 31.57 26.78
C THR A 155 5.00 32.00 25.86
N ASP A 156 5.97 32.78 26.38
CA ASP A 156 7.18 33.17 25.63
C ASP A 156 8.11 31.97 25.36
N LEU A 157 8.01 30.91 26.16
CA LEU A 157 8.75 29.65 25.94
C LEU A 157 8.04 28.72 24.98
N GLN A 158 6.74 28.85 24.81
CA GLN A 158 5.94 27.98 23.95
C GLN A 158 6.01 28.31 22.45
N GLY A 159 6.65 29.44 22.07
CA GLY A 159 6.91 29.76 20.66
C GLY A 159 5.68 29.93 19.74
N GLY A 160 4.48 30.06 20.30
CA GLY A 160 3.22 30.17 19.54
C GLY A 160 2.15 29.17 19.96
N GLY A 161 2.50 28.27 20.87
CA GLY A 161 1.61 27.20 21.37
C GLY A 161 1.60 25.95 20.47
N PRO A 162 1.24 24.79 21.05
CA PRO A 162 1.21 23.53 20.31
C PRO A 162 0.04 23.49 19.33
N PRO A 163 0.20 22.78 18.20
CA PRO A 163 -0.91 22.50 17.30
C PRO A 163 -2.04 21.73 18.00
N VAL A 164 -3.25 21.79 17.46
CA VAL A 164 -4.38 21.01 17.98
C VAL A 164 -4.44 19.70 17.21
N VAL A 165 -4.24 18.58 17.88
CA VAL A 165 -4.37 17.23 17.32
C VAL A 165 -5.68 16.62 17.77
N THR A 166 -6.46 16.11 16.82
CA THR A 166 -7.70 15.37 17.09
C THR A 166 -7.95 14.40 15.95
N PHE A 167 -7.85 13.11 16.23
CA PHE A 167 -8.14 12.05 15.25
C PHE A 167 -9.63 11.83 15.07
N VAL A 168 -10.42 12.06 16.12
CA VAL A 168 -11.89 11.96 16.09
C VAL A 168 -12.49 13.33 16.37
N PRO A 169 -12.77 14.16 15.33
CA PRO A 169 -13.28 15.51 15.52
C PRO A 169 -14.62 15.52 16.25
N SER A 170 -14.78 16.47 17.19
CA SER A 170 -16.03 16.67 17.91
C SER A 170 -17.17 17.00 16.97
N GLY A 171 -18.32 16.36 17.14
CA GLY A 171 -19.50 16.51 16.28
C GLY A 171 -19.50 15.63 15.03
N GLN A 172 -18.43 14.88 14.79
CA GLN A 172 -18.31 13.90 13.69
C GLN A 172 -18.26 12.46 14.19
N GLU A 173 -18.54 12.21 15.46
CA GLU A 173 -18.42 10.90 16.09
C GLU A 173 -19.17 9.79 15.33
N GLY A 174 -20.27 10.16 14.63
CA GLY A 174 -21.02 9.21 13.81
C GLY A 174 -20.28 8.72 12.56
N LEU A 175 -19.36 9.52 12.00
CA LEU A 175 -18.52 9.10 10.88
C LEU A 175 -17.42 8.12 11.33
N PHE A 176 -17.03 8.20 12.60
CA PHE A 176 -16.05 7.34 13.26
C PHE A 176 -16.72 6.22 14.09
N ASP A 177 -17.90 5.80 13.68
CA ASP A 177 -18.57 4.60 14.18
C ASP A 177 -18.19 3.41 13.31
N ALA A 178 -17.73 2.32 13.91
CA ALA A 178 -17.20 1.16 13.18
C ALA A 178 -18.27 0.47 12.32
N GLN A 179 -19.55 0.43 12.77
CA GLN A 179 -20.64 -0.15 12.00
C GLN A 179 -21.01 0.71 10.81
N GLU A 180 -21.02 2.04 11.00
CA GLU A 180 -21.25 2.98 9.90
C GLU A 180 -20.12 2.92 8.87
N LEU A 181 -18.87 2.81 9.30
CA LEU A 181 -17.73 2.63 8.40
C LEU A 181 -17.82 1.30 7.65
N ALA A 182 -18.14 0.19 8.31
CA ALA A 182 -18.36 -1.10 7.66
C ALA A 182 -19.44 -1.02 6.58
N ARG A 183 -20.55 -0.32 6.87
CA ARG A 183 -21.60 -0.07 5.89
C ARG A 183 -21.13 0.74 4.69
N ARG A 184 -20.34 1.79 4.91
CA ARG A 184 -19.78 2.65 3.85
C ARG A 184 -18.76 1.91 3.00
N LEU A 185 -17.89 1.07 3.61
CA LEU A 185 -16.97 0.19 2.90
C LEU A 185 -17.73 -0.79 2.00
N PHE A 186 -18.79 -1.43 2.51
CA PHE A 186 -19.61 -2.35 1.73
C PHE A 186 -20.27 -1.69 0.51
N LEU A 187 -20.62 -0.42 0.59
CA LEU A 187 -21.25 0.32 -0.50
C LEU A 187 -20.26 0.84 -1.56
N ASN A 188 -18.96 0.81 -1.27
CA ASN A 188 -17.92 1.22 -2.20
C ASN A 188 -17.28 0.00 -2.87
N GLU A 189 -17.74 -0.34 -4.07
CA GLU A 189 -17.25 -1.46 -4.87
C GLU A 189 -15.74 -1.39 -5.17
N ASN A 190 -15.15 -0.18 -5.17
CA ASN A 190 -13.70 0.01 -5.41
C ASN A 190 -12.81 -0.40 -4.21
N LEU A 191 -13.39 -0.68 -3.05
CA LEU A 191 -12.68 -1.11 -1.85
C LEU A 191 -12.66 -2.64 -1.68
N GLY A 192 -13.59 -3.36 -2.32
CA GLY A 192 -13.62 -4.83 -2.30
C GLY A 192 -12.38 -5.45 -2.93
N PRO A 193 -12.05 -6.70 -2.58
CA PRO A 193 -10.99 -7.45 -3.24
C PRO A 193 -11.40 -7.78 -4.67
N VAL A 194 -10.51 -7.53 -5.62
CA VAL A 194 -10.66 -7.90 -7.04
C VAL A 194 -9.47 -8.74 -7.43
N GLN A 195 -9.72 -9.94 -7.93
CA GLN A 195 -8.73 -10.81 -8.54
C GLN A 195 -8.93 -10.78 -10.06
N ASN A 196 -7.90 -10.36 -10.80
CA ASN A 196 -7.91 -10.37 -12.26
C ASN A 196 -6.49 -10.52 -12.77
N VAL A 197 -6.17 -11.66 -13.38
CA VAL A 197 -4.86 -11.99 -13.94
C VAL A 197 -4.98 -12.11 -15.44
N ALA A 198 -4.49 -11.13 -16.17
CA ALA A 198 -4.58 -11.03 -17.61
C ALA A 198 -3.30 -11.43 -18.34
N VAL A 199 -3.43 -12.03 -19.52
CA VAL A 199 -2.34 -12.14 -20.50
C VAL A 199 -2.28 -10.81 -21.27
N ALA A 200 -1.37 -9.92 -20.87
CA ALA A 200 -1.33 -8.54 -21.34
C ALA A 200 -0.64 -8.39 -22.72
N ASP A 201 0.39 -9.19 -23.01
CA ASP A 201 1.13 -9.12 -24.27
C ASP A 201 1.82 -10.45 -24.60
N LEU A 202 2.01 -10.70 -25.90
CA LEU A 202 2.74 -11.85 -26.43
C LEU A 202 3.64 -11.39 -27.58
N ARG A 203 4.95 -11.62 -27.43
CA ARG A 203 5.95 -11.31 -28.45
C ARG A 203 6.78 -12.52 -28.78
N LEU A 204 7.16 -12.64 -30.04
CA LEU A 204 8.09 -13.68 -30.49
C LEU A 204 9.46 -13.05 -30.83
N GLU A 205 10.53 -13.68 -30.30
CA GLU A 205 11.91 -13.25 -30.55
C GLU A 205 12.74 -14.41 -31.17
N PRO A 206 13.42 -14.17 -32.31
CA PRO A 206 13.42 -12.92 -33.08
C PRO A 206 12.05 -12.59 -33.67
N GLY A 207 11.77 -11.29 -33.76
CA GLY A 207 10.49 -10.76 -34.24
C GLY A 207 10.20 -11.07 -35.71
N THR A 208 9.08 -10.55 -36.21
CA THR A 208 8.60 -10.78 -37.58
C THR A 208 9.49 -10.11 -38.61
N VAL A 209 9.84 -10.84 -39.66
CA VAL A 209 10.63 -10.35 -40.82
C VAL A 209 9.76 -9.82 -41.98
N GLY A 210 8.45 -10.03 -41.93
CA GLY A 210 7.54 -9.59 -42.97
C GLY A 210 6.10 -10.07 -42.72
N ARG A 211 5.29 -9.99 -43.78
CA ARG A 211 3.93 -10.57 -43.83
C ARG A 211 3.73 -11.31 -45.12
N GLN A 212 3.07 -12.46 -45.08
CA GLN A 212 2.65 -13.25 -46.22
C GLN A 212 1.19 -13.68 -46.03
N GLU A 213 0.33 -13.39 -47.02
CA GLU A 213 -1.11 -13.69 -46.98
C GLU A 213 -1.84 -13.15 -45.72
N GLY A 214 -1.32 -12.02 -45.18
CA GLY A 214 -1.85 -11.39 -43.97
C GLY A 214 -1.27 -11.90 -42.65
N LEU A 215 -0.55 -13.03 -42.67
CA LEU A 215 0.11 -13.60 -41.50
C LEU A 215 1.48 -12.95 -41.28
N PRO A 216 1.88 -12.70 -40.03
CA PRO A 216 3.26 -12.34 -39.68
C PRO A 216 4.20 -13.51 -40.02
N VAL A 217 5.36 -13.21 -40.61
CA VAL A 217 6.38 -14.19 -41.00
C VAL A 217 7.56 -14.09 -40.02
N LEU A 218 7.91 -15.18 -39.37
CA LEU A 218 9.08 -15.28 -38.52
C LEU A 218 10.30 -15.80 -39.26
N ALA A 219 11.49 -15.34 -38.88
CA ALA A 219 12.73 -15.93 -39.34
C ALA A 219 12.89 -17.37 -38.78
N VAL A 220 13.48 -18.25 -39.59
CA VAL A 220 13.89 -19.56 -39.06
C VAL A 220 15.07 -19.37 -38.12
N THR A 221 14.94 -19.80 -36.90
CA THR A 221 16.01 -19.76 -35.89
C THR A 221 15.90 -20.97 -34.96
N PRO A 222 17.01 -21.56 -34.55
CA PRO A 222 16.98 -22.65 -33.58
C PRO A 222 16.60 -22.20 -32.16
N ASN A 223 16.61 -20.90 -31.91
CA ASN A 223 16.36 -20.30 -30.57
C ASN A 223 15.15 -19.37 -30.60
N GLN A 224 14.03 -19.82 -31.19
CA GLN A 224 12.78 -19.03 -31.13
C GLN A 224 12.25 -19.02 -29.71
N THR A 225 11.95 -17.83 -29.20
CA THR A 225 11.37 -17.63 -27.87
C THR A 225 10.06 -16.89 -27.92
N ALA A 226 9.21 -17.11 -26.92
CA ALA A 226 8.03 -16.27 -26.68
C ALA A 226 8.21 -15.51 -25.37
N GLU A 227 8.05 -14.20 -25.43
CA GLU A 227 7.97 -13.32 -24.27
C GLU A 227 6.49 -13.04 -23.99
N VAL A 228 6.05 -13.45 -22.81
CA VAL A 228 4.65 -13.32 -22.38
C VAL A 228 4.60 -12.38 -21.19
N THR A 229 3.86 -11.29 -21.32
CA THR A 229 3.63 -10.36 -20.23
C THR A 229 2.31 -10.69 -19.56
N ILE A 230 2.37 -10.94 -18.26
CA ILE A 230 1.22 -11.18 -17.38
C ILE A 230 1.01 -9.96 -16.51
N SER A 231 -0.23 -9.54 -16.33
CA SER A 231 -0.65 -8.41 -15.51
C SER A 231 -1.62 -8.88 -14.44
N ASN A 232 -1.36 -8.52 -13.18
CA ASN A 232 -2.42 -8.54 -12.18
C ASN A 232 -3.18 -7.20 -12.26
N ARG A 233 -4.35 -7.22 -12.91
CA ARG A 233 -5.26 -6.07 -13.03
C ARG A 233 -6.15 -5.90 -11.82
N GLY A 234 -6.13 -6.89 -10.91
CA GLY A 234 -6.78 -6.82 -9.62
C GLY A 234 -6.11 -5.86 -8.66
N ASN A 235 -6.65 -5.78 -7.46
CA ASN A 235 -6.17 -4.88 -6.41
C ASN A 235 -5.62 -5.60 -5.17
N ILE A 236 -5.49 -6.92 -5.25
CA ILE A 236 -4.89 -7.78 -4.22
C ILE A 236 -3.77 -8.63 -4.82
N PRO A 237 -2.78 -9.05 -4.00
CA PRO A 237 -1.76 -9.98 -4.43
C PRO A 237 -2.36 -11.33 -4.84
N THR A 238 -1.88 -11.88 -5.94
CA THR A 238 -2.31 -13.19 -6.44
C THR A 238 -1.12 -14.13 -6.47
N ALA A 239 -1.27 -15.31 -5.86
CA ALA A 239 -0.21 -16.31 -5.74
C ALA A 239 -0.49 -17.54 -6.61
N SER A 240 0.59 -18.28 -6.94
CA SER A 240 0.55 -19.56 -7.66
C SER A 240 -0.22 -19.49 -8.99
N ILE A 241 0.18 -18.53 -9.84
CA ILE A 241 -0.44 -18.31 -11.14
C ILE A 241 0.26 -19.22 -12.17
N ASP A 242 -0.44 -20.22 -12.66
CA ASP A 242 0.05 -21.11 -13.72
C ASP A 242 -0.25 -20.51 -15.10
N ILE A 243 0.80 -20.32 -15.90
CA ILE A 243 0.71 -19.86 -17.28
C ILE A 243 1.07 -21.00 -18.21
N GLN A 244 0.17 -21.35 -19.10
CA GLN A 244 0.35 -22.34 -20.13
C GLN A 244 0.55 -21.69 -21.49
N LEU A 245 1.59 -22.10 -22.22
CA LEU A 245 1.79 -21.77 -23.62
C LEU A 245 1.59 -23.02 -24.45
N SER A 246 0.71 -22.95 -25.45
CA SER A 246 0.42 -24.02 -26.42
C SER A 246 0.81 -23.56 -27.81
N LEU A 247 1.51 -24.41 -28.56
CA LEU A 247 1.89 -24.17 -29.97
C LEU A 247 1.28 -25.28 -30.82
N ILE A 248 0.38 -24.90 -31.73
CA ILE A 248 -0.37 -25.82 -32.59
C ILE A 248 0.02 -25.56 -34.04
N ASN A 249 0.47 -26.59 -34.76
CA ASN A 249 0.76 -26.46 -36.19
C ASN A 249 -0.48 -26.78 -37.03
N ASN A 250 -0.39 -26.53 -38.38
CA ASN A 250 -1.44 -26.80 -39.31
C ASN A 250 -1.83 -28.30 -39.46
N ASP A 251 -0.99 -29.21 -38.97
CA ASP A 251 -1.24 -30.67 -38.94
C ASP A 251 -1.89 -31.10 -37.63
N GLY A 252 -2.13 -30.17 -36.68
CA GLY A 252 -2.73 -30.42 -35.39
C GLY A 252 -1.77 -30.99 -34.35
N ALA A 253 -0.44 -30.95 -34.62
CA ALA A 253 0.55 -31.31 -33.60
C ALA A 253 0.61 -30.23 -32.52
N LEU A 254 0.54 -30.63 -31.28
CA LEU A 254 0.50 -29.77 -30.10
C LEU A 254 1.82 -29.88 -29.32
N TRP A 255 2.42 -28.75 -28.98
CA TRP A 255 3.47 -28.63 -27.97
C TRP A 255 3.02 -27.69 -26.88
N GLU A 256 3.33 -28.02 -25.63
CA GLU A 256 2.92 -27.25 -24.47
C GLU A 256 4.09 -27.04 -23.51
N ALA A 257 4.11 -25.86 -22.90
CA ALA A 257 5.00 -25.54 -21.78
C ALA A 257 4.22 -24.78 -20.71
N ARG A 258 4.68 -24.90 -19.45
CA ARG A 258 4.08 -24.22 -18.32
C ARG A 258 5.15 -23.53 -17.49
N GLN A 259 4.80 -22.39 -16.95
CA GLN A 259 5.57 -21.66 -15.94
C GLN A 259 4.63 -21.14 -14.85
N GLU A 260 5.10 -21.15 -13.61
CA GLU A 260 4.39 -20.64 -12.45
C GLU A 260 4.95 -19.27 -12.05
N ILE A 261 4.07 -18.31 -11.76
CA ILE A 261 4.40 -17.06 -11.09
C ILE A 261 4.04 -17.25 -9.62
N PRO A 262 5.03 -17.26 -8.70
CA PRO A 262 4.77 -17.56 -7.29
C PRO A 262 3.89 -16.52 -6.62
N LEU A 263 4.07 -15.23 -6.98
CA LEU A 263 3.31 -14.10 -6.46
C LEU A 263 3.38 -12.94 -7.46
N LEU A 264 2.26 -12.25 -7.65
CA LEU A 264 2.15 -11.03 -8.45
C LEU A 264 1.29 -10.02 -7.69
N GLU A 265 1.88 -8.88 -7.32
CA GLU A 265 1.19 -7.84 -6.56
C GLU A 265 0.08 -7.18 -7.39
N GLY A 266 -0.92 -6.60 -6.71
CA GLY A 266 -2.01 -5.89 -7.38
C GLY A 266 -1.49 -4.73 -8.24
N GLY A 267 -1.84 -4.71 -9.51
CA GLY A 267 -1.37 -3.73 -10.50
C GLY A 267 0.04 -3.99 -11.05
N GLU A 268 0.70 -5.08 -10.65
CA GLU A 268 2.03 -5.44 -11.14
C GLU A 268 1.98 -6.15 -12.50
N LEU A 269 3.10 -6.04 -13.23
CA LEU A 269 3.37 -6.74 -14.49
C LEU A 269 4.64 -7.58 -14.34
N THR A 270 4.60 -8.80 -14.89
CA THR A 270 5.80 -9.64 -15.02
C THR A 270 5.90 -10.22 -16.41
N THR A 271 7.12 -10.58 -16.84
CA THR A 271 7.36 -11.20 -18.14
C THR A 271 7.95 -12.59 -17.98
N LEU A 272 7.33 -13.58 -18.60
CA LEU A 272 7.80 -14.94 -18.70
C LEU A 272 8.44 -15.18 -20.06
N ILE A 273 9.51 -15.98 -20.09
CA ILE A 273 10.22 -16.33 -21.34
C ILE A 273 10.12 -17.83 -21.56
N PHE A 274 9.46 -18.23 -22.64
CA PHE A 274 9.39 -19.62 -23.10
C PHE A 274 10.41 -19.81 -24.21
N SER A 275 11.45 -20.58 -23.96
CA SER A 275 12.56 -20.81 -24.90
C SER A 275 12.38 -22.09 -25.72
N ASP A 276 13.13 -22.15 -26.83
CA ASP A 276 13.25 -23.35 -27.66
C ASP A 276 11.91 -23.83 -28.25
N LEU A 277 11.09 -22.87 -28.75
CA LEU A 277 9.85 -23.21 -29.43
C LEU A 277 10.12 -24.10 -30.64
N PRO A 278 9.48 -25.29 -30.75
CA PRO A 278 9.74 -26.25 -31.83
C PRO A 278 9.04 -25.84 -33.13
N VAL A 279 9.60 -24.85 -33.84
CA VAL A 279 9.04 -24.34 -35.10
C VAL A 279 9.81 -24.90 -36.30
N GLU A 280 9.08 -25.28 -37.36
CA GLU A 280 9.63 -25.82 -38.59
C GLU A 280 9.44 -24.84 -39.77
N PRO A 281 10.41 -24.75 -40.71
CA PRO A 281 10.30 -23.88 -41.87
C PRO A 281 9.05 -24.19 -42.73
N GLY A 282 8.32 -23.18 -43.16
CA GLY A 282 7.15 -23.29 -44.04
C GLY A 282 5.86 -23.73 -43.32
N ALA A 283 5.89 -24.00 -42.03
CA ALA A 283 4.69 -24.34 -41.29
C ALA A 283 3.99 -23.08 -40.75
N ILE A 284 2.67 -23.19 -40.60
CA ILE A 284 1.82 -22.18 -39.92
C ILE A 284 1.56 -22.69 -38.52
N TYR A 285 1.70 -21.79 -37.56
CA TYR A 285 1.44 -22.08 -36.16
C TYR A 285 0.42 -21.11 -35.59
N GLU A 286 -0.38 -21.64 -34.66
CA GLU A 286 -1.12 -20.86 -33.70
C GLU A 286 -0.43 -21.02 -32.35
N ILE A 287 -0.01 -19.91 -31.75
CA ILE A 287 0.48 -19.85 -30.37
C ILE A 287 -0.66 -19.30 -29.49
N ILE A 288 -0.94 -20.00 -28.42
CA ILE A 288 -1.98 -19.64 -27.45
C ILE A 288 -1.33 -19.59 -26.07
N VAL A 289 -1.50 -18.48 -25.40
CA VAL A 289 -1.10 -18.32 -23.99
C VAL A 289 -2.37 -18.24 -23.17
N THR A 290 -2.40 -19.00 -22.09
CA THR A 290 -3.54 -19.05 -21.18
C THR A 290 -3.07 -18.92 -19.74
N SER A 291 -3.65 -17.99 -18.98
CA SER A 291 -3.64 -18.02 -17.53
C SER A 291 -4.60 -19.10 -17.08
N LEU A 292 -4.14 -20.04 -16.25
CA LEU A 292 -5.00 -21.08 -15.66
C LEU A 292 -5.55 -20.64 -14.30
N PHE A 293 -5.41 -19.36 -13.98
CA PHE A 293 -5.97 -18.78 -12.77
C PHE A 293 -7.48 -18.53 -13.00
N ASP A 294 -8.28 -18.97 -12.04
CA ASP A 294 -9.75 -18.79 -12.04
C ASP A 294 -10.04 -17.44 -11.34
N ASP A 295 -10.44 -16.44 -12.09
CA ASP A 295 -10.74 -15.11 -11.61
C ASP A 295 -12.08 -14.56 -12.14
N ASP A 296 -12.36 -13.29 -11.85
CA ASP A 296 -13.65 -12.66 -12.14
C ASP A 296 -13.84 -12.28 -13.63
N GLU A 297 -12.76 -12.29 -14.45
CA GLU A 297 -12.77 -11.87 -15.86
C GLU A 297 -12.05 -12.88 -16.79
N ASP A 298 -12.69 -13.93 -17.19
CA ASP A 298 -12.12 -14.98 -18.05
C ASP A 298 -11.71 -14.50 -19.46
N GLU A 299 -12.22 -13.36 -19.94
CA GLU A 299 -12.03 -12.91 -21.33
C GLU A 299 -10.59 -12.49 -21.63
N ASP A 300 -9.84 -12.02 -20.65
CA ASP A 300 -8.45 -11.57 -20.79
C ASP A 300 -7.41 -12.59 -20.30
N ASN A 301 -7.85 -13.76 -19.86
CA ASN A 301 -7.03 -14.88 -19.46
C ASN A 301 -6.34 -15.59 -20.63
N MET A 302 -6.64 -15.24 -21.87
CA MET A 302 -6.09 -15.90 -23.05
C MET A 302 -5.70 -14.89 -24.14
N LEU A 303 -4.52 -15.11 -24.73
CA LEU A 303 -4.08 -14.40 -25.93
C LEU A 303 -3.56 -15.39 -26.97
N SER A 304 -3.95 -15.20 -28.25
CA SER A 304 -3.46 -16.06 -29.32
C SER A 304 -2.92 -15.24 -30.49
N MET A 305 -2.01 -15.86 -31.26
CA MET A 305 -1.43 -15.31 -32.47
C MET A 305 -1.15 -16.40 -33.50
N LEU A 306 -1.58 -16.15 -34.75
CA LEU A 306 -1.22 -16.98 -35.91
C LEU A 306 0.03 -16.40 -36.61
N PHE A 307 0.97 -17.26 -36.98
CA PHE A 307 2.16 -16.87 -37.71
C PHE A 307 2.66 -17.96 -38.65
N LEU A 308 3.40 -17.57 -39.69
CA LEU A 308 4.08 -18.42 -40.63
C LEU A 308 5.59 -18.41 -40.34
N VAL A 309 6.24 -19.57 -40.35
CA VAL A 309 7.70 -19.65 -40.31
C VAL A 309 8.24 -19.57 -41.75
N ASN A 310 9.21 -18.68 -42.00
CA ASN A 310 9.77 -18.48 -43.33
C ASN A 310 10.20 -19.83 -43.98
N PRO A 311 9.71 -20.21 -45.13
CA PRO A 311 10.13 -21.42 -45.84
C PRO A 311 11.57 -21.38 -46.35
N GLU A 312 12.14 -20.17 -46.53
CA GLU A 312 13.50 -19.96 -47.02
C GLU A 312 14.39 -19.60 -45.80
N GLY A 313 15.06 -20.58 -45.25
CA GLY A 313 16.01 -20.42 -44.12
C GLY A 313 17.32 -19.73 -44.55
#